data_8bfdc046df87e40e9c798c768ae3a461
#
_entry.id   8bfdc046df87e40e9c798c768ae3a461
#
_cell.length_a   1.000
_cell.length_b   1.000
_cell.length_c   1.000
_cell.angle_alpha   90.00
_cell.angle_beta   90.00
_cell.angle_gamma   90.00
#
_symmetry.space_group_name_H-M   'P 1'
#
loop_
_entity.id
_entity.type
_entity.pdbx_description
1 polymer ?
#
loop_
_entity_poly.entity_id
_entity_poly.type
_entity_poly.pdbx_seq_one_letter_code
_entity_poly.pdbx_strand_id
1 'polypeptide(L)'
;EAGHYWVPLLGAAQADPFSHNSLAYEDRLLLQLRVDRLKNPRAHSQHPASHSQHVLQPSRVEREEGDEAWLRTPFLYVEARGEGQLLLSGTARHHLVRTSTGWLIREKRVDLLNAGRALPAIQLFI
;
A
#
# COMPACT_ATOMS: atom_id res chain seq x y z
N GLU A 1 -8.90 15.79 -3.87
CA GLU A 1 -8.55 15.91 -2.46
C GLU A 1 -7.72 14.73 -1.99
N ALA A 2 -6.83 15.00 -1.04
CA ALA A 2 -5.64 14.27 -0.71
C ALA A 2 -5.91 12.87 -0.14
N GLY A 3 -5.96 11.86 -0.98
CA GLY A 3 -5.72 10.49 -0.55
C GLY A 3 -4.22 10.23 -0.46
N HIS A 4 -3.78 9.48 0.56
CA HIS A 4 -2.39 9.11 0.74
C HIS A 4 -2.22 7.60 0.74
N TYR A 5 -1.11 7.16 0.14
CA TYR A 5 -0.60 5.79 0.24
C TYR A 5 0.70 5.82 1.04
N TRP A 6 0.71 5.11 2.15
CA TRP A 6 1.82 5.13 3.10
C TRP A 6 2.29 3.71 3.45
N VAL A 7 3.56 3.47 3.24
CA VAL A 7 4.25 2.25 3.67
C VAL A 7 5.40 2.68 4.59
N PRO A 8 5.20 2.64 5.93
CA PRO A 8 6.23 3.02 6.89
C PRO A 8 7.45 2.11 6.80
N LEU A 9 8.65 2.67 6.93
CA LEU A 9 9.90 1.90 6.98
C LEU A 9 9.94 0.97 8.21
N LEU A 10 9.39 1.42 9.34
CA LEU A 10 9.35 0.67 10.59
C LEU A 10 8.03 -0.06 10.83
N GLY A 11 7.15 -0.14 9.83
CA GLY A 11 5.86 -0.80 9.94
C GLY A 11 5.00 -0.19 11.05
N ALA A 12 4.30 -1.04 11.82
CA ALA A 12 3.37 -0.61 12.86
C ALA A 12 4.00 0.26 13.97
N ALA A 13 5.32 0.18 14.17
CA ALA A 13 6.04 0.99 15.16
C ALA A 13 6.16 2.48 14.76
N GLN A 14 5.96 2.81 13.49
CA GLN A 14 6.03 4.18 13.01
C GLN A 14 4.67 4.87 13.12
N ALA A 15 4.51 5.74 14.10
CA ALA A 15 3.24 6.43 14.34
C ALA A 15 3.02 7.64 13.43
N ASP A 16 4.10 8.28 12.97
CA ASP A 16 4.07 9.54 12.21
C ASP A 16 4.87 9.36 10.90
N PRO A 17 4.32 9.74 9.73
CA PRO A 17 5.02 9.65 8.46
C PRO A 17 6.28 10.51 8.39
N PHE A 18 6.40 11.52 9.24
CA PHE A 18 7.53 12.44 9.28
C PHE A 18 8.58 12.13 10.36
N SER A 19 8.32 11.16 11.24
CA SER A 19 9.26 10.73 12.29
C SER A 19 10.45 9.95 11.75
N HIS A 20 10.24 9.18 10.67
CA HIS A 20 11.22 8.34 10.00
C HIS A 20 10.95 8.34 8.50
N ASN A 21 11.91 7.84 7.71
CA ASN A 21 11.69 7.59 6.30
C ASN A 21 10.58 6.56 6.09
N SER A 22 9.92 6.65 4.95
CA SER A 22 8.92 5.69 4.51
C SER A 22 9.39 4.98 3.24
N LEU A 23 8.96 3.74 3.04
CA LEU A 23 9.14 3.04 1.76
C LEU A 23 8.31 3.69 0.67
N ALA A 24 7.13 4.18 1.03
CA ALA A 24 6.29 5.02 0.20
C ALA A 24 5.48 5.97 1.11
N TYR A 25 5.41 7.23 0.73
CA TYR A 25 4.47 8.22 1.25
C TYR A 25 4.05 9.09 0.08
N GLU A 26 2.95 8.74 -0.54
CA GLU A 26 2.57 9.26 -1.84
C GLU A 26 1.15 9.84 -1.80
N ASP A 27 1.00 11.04 -2.33
CA ASP A 27 -0.28 11.65 -2.59
C ASP A 27 -0.87 11.16 -3.92
N ARG A 28 -2.02 11.67 -4.28
CA ARG A 28 -2.71 11.28 -5.51
C ARG A 28 -1.88 11.56 -6.78
N LEU A 29 -1.11 12.63 -6.81
CA LEU A 29 -0.28 12.97 -7.96
C LEU A 29 0.84 11.94 -8.14
N LEU A 30 1.56 11.62 -7.07
CA LEU A 30 2.63 10.62 -7.09
C LEU A 30 2.09 9.22 -7.42
N LEU A 31 0.90 8.88 -6.91
CA LEU A 31 0.21 7.63 -7.26
C LEU A 31 -0.11 7.55 -8.76
N GLN A 32 -0.59 8.63 -9.35
CA GLN A 32 -0.86 8.69 -10.78
C GLN A 32 0.42 8.51 -11.60
N LEU A 33 1.50 9.21 -11.23
CA LEU A 33 2.80 9.06 -11.88
C LEU A 33 3.33 7.62 -11.80
N ARG A 34 3.13 6.93 -10.68
CA ARG A 34 3.49 5.51 -10.53
C ARG A 34 2.70 4.63 -11.49
N VAL A 35 1.39 4.83 -11.59
CA VAL A 35 0.52 4.09 -12.53
C VAL A 35 0.95 4.33 -13.97
N ASP A 36 1.24 5.57 -14.33
CA ASP A 36 1.68 5.92 -15.69
C ASP A 36 3.03 5.27 -16.03
N ARG A 37 3.94 5.21 -15.06
CA ARG A 37 5.21 4.50 -15.22
C ARG A 37 5.01 3.00 -15.45
N LEU A 38 4.09 2.37 -14.73
CA LEU A 38 3.78 0.94 -14.91
C LEU A 38 3.23 0.63 -16.31
N LYS A 39 2.53 1.58 -16.90
CA LYS A 39 1.98 1.47 -18.27
C LYS A 39 2.99 1.79 -19.36
N ASN A 40 4.12 2.41 -19.02
CA ASN A 40 5.10 2.85 -20.00
C ASN A 40 5.95 1.69 -20.51
N PRO A 41 5.91 1.35 -21.81
CA PRO A 41 6.68 0.25 -22.38
C PRO A 41 8.20 0.47 -22.33
N ARG A 42 8.65 1.71 -22.11
CA ARG A 42 10.08 2.06 -21.95
C ARG A 42 10.56 1.96 -20.50
N ALA A 43 9.70 1.63 -19.55
CA ALA A 43 10.09 1.46 -18.15
C ALA A 43 10.85 0.13 -17.99
N HIS A 44 12.18 0.15 -18.06
CA HIS A 44 13.04 -1.05 -17.98
C HIS A 44 12.83 -1.86 -16.70
N SER A 45 12.47 -1.20 -15.60
CA SER A 45 12.15 -1.89 -14.34
C SER A 45 10.92 -2.81 -14.41
N GLN A 46 10.12 -2.71 -15.47
CA GLN A 46 8.93 -3.52 -15.72
C GLN A 46 9.17 -4.65 -16.74
N HIS A 47 10.41 -4.95 -17.08
CA HIS A 47 10.79 -6.03 -17.99
C HIS A 47 11.75 -7.01 -17.31
N PRO A 48 11.36 -8.29 -17.18
CA PRO A 48 10.05 -8.86 -17.49
C PRO A 48 8.95 -8.28 -16.59
N ALA A 49 7.71 -8.32 -17.08
CA ALA A 49 6.56 -7.80 -16.34
C ALA A 49 6.31 -8.58 -15.05
N SER A 50 5.94 -7.86 -14.00
CA SER A 50 5.50 -8.46 -12.74
C SER A 50 4.00 -8.73 -12.76
N HIS A 51 3.61 -9.87 -12.22
CA HIS A 51 2.22 -10.23 -11.94
C HIS A 51 2.05 -10.37 -10.44
N SER A 52 1.01 -9.79 -9.89
CA SER A 52 0.80 -9.81 -8.43
C SER A 52 -0.61 -10.17 -8.05
N GLN A 53 -0.74 -10.70 -6.85
CA GLN A 53 -2.02 -11.04 -6.24
C GLN A 53 -1.99 -10.72 -4.75
N HIS A 54 -3.09 -10.14 -4.26
CA HIS A 54 -3.34 -10.00 -2.84
C HIS A 54 -4.28 -11.11 -2.37
N VAL A 55 -3.91 -11.79 -1.30
CA VAL A 55 -4.78 -12.73 -0.59
C VAL A 55 -5.18 -12.06 0.72
N LEU A 56 -6.44 -11.68 0.82
CA LEU A 56 -6.94 -10.88 1.93
C LEU A 56 -7.66 -11.74 2.96
N GLN A 57 -7.47 -11.45 4.22
CA GLN A 57 -8.36 -11.89 5.28
C GLN A 57 -9.56 -10.94 5.40
N PRO A 58 -10.64 -11.34 6.08
CA PRO A 58 -11.77 -10.43 6.33
C PRO A 58 -11.32 -9.14 7.02
N SER A 59 -11.81 -8.01 6.54
CA SER A 59 -11.55 -6.72 7.15
C SER A 59 -12.30 -6.58 8.48
N ARG A 60 -11.66 -5.91 9.43
CA ARG A 60 -12.28 -5.51 10.70
C ARG A 60 -12.40 -4.01 10.76
N VAL A 61 -13.55 -3.52 11.17
CA VAL A 61 -13.75 -2.12 11.53
C VAL A 61 -13.14 -1.93 12.92
N GLU A 62 -12.10 -1.10 13.02
CA GLU A 62 -11.44 -0.77 14.29
C GLU A 62 -12.14 0.40 14.98
N ARG A 63 -12.63 1.35 14.20
CA ARG A 63 -13.31 2.56 14.69
C ARG A 63 -14.25 3.11 13.63
N GLU A 64 -15.38 3.62 14.07
CA GLU A 64 -16.28 4.45 13.30
C GLU A 64 -16.56 5.74 14.07
N GLU A 65 -16.56 6.88 13.39
CA GLU A 65 -16.78 8.18 13.99
C GLU A 65 -17.38 9.13 12.96
N GLY A 66 -18.67 9.45 13.10
CA GLY A 66 -19.39 10.26 12.11
C GLY A 66 -19.36 9.63 10.72
N ASP A 67 -18.84 10.36 9.75
CA ASP A 67 -18.69 9.90 8.37
C ASP A 67 -17.33 9.26 8.08
N GLU A 68 -16.60 8.87 9.10
CA GLU A 68 -15.29 8.26 8.97
C GLU A 68 -15.28 6.83 9.53
N ALA A 69 -14.48 5.96 8.91
CA ALA A 69 -14.25 4.59 9.37
C ALA A 69 -12.80 4.19 9.20
N TRP A 70 -12.27 3.43 10.15
CA TRP A 70 -10.92 2.86 10.11
C TRP A 70 -11.01 1.34 10.10
N LEU A 71 -10.44 0.76 9.06
CA LEU A 71 -10.48 -0.68 8.83
C LEU A 71 -9.08 -1.27 8.87
N ARG A 72 -9.01 -2.52 9.31
CA ARG A 72 -7.79 -3.32 9.36
C ARG A 72 -8.00 -4.61 8.60
N THR A 73 -7.09 -4.90 7.64
CA THR A 73 -7.14 -6.10 6.79
C THR A 73 -5.77 -6.75 6.72
N PRO A 74 -5.55 -7.88 7.39
CA PRO A 74 -4.34 -8.68 7.18
C PRO A 74 -4.32 -9.24 5.76
N PHE A 75 -3.11 -9.36 5.17
CA PHE A 75 -2.97 -9.83 3.80
C PHE A 75 -1.66 -10.56 3.55
N LEU A 76 -1.65 -11.35 2.50
CA LEU A 76 -0.47 -11.82 1.80
C LEU A 76 -0.42 -11.17 0.43
N TYR A 77 0.76 -10.74 0.03
CA TYR A 77 1.05 -10.23 -1.30
C TYR A 77 2.04 -11.16 -1.98
N VAL A 78 1.70 -11.64 -3.15
CA VAL A 78 2.56 -12.50 -3.96
C VAL A 78 2.85 -11.79 -5.26
N GLU A 79 4.11 -11.70 -5.63
CA GLU A 79 4.55 -11.17 -6.91
C GLU A 79 5.40 -12.20 -7.63
N ALA A 80 5.07 -12.48 -8.88
CA ALA A 80 5.87 -13.32 -9.77
C ALA A 80 6.47 -12.46 -10.88
N ARG A 81 7.77 -12.61 -11.09
CA ARG A 81 8.51 -11.91 -12.13
C ARG A 81 9.57 -12.83 -12.72
N GLY A 82 9.40 -13.17 -14.01
CA GLY A 82 10.24 -14.20 -14.60
C GLY A 82 10.09 -15.52 -13.84
N GLU A 83 11.20 -16.11 -13.43
CA GLU A 83 11.21 -17.34 -12.61
C GLU A 83 11.18 -17.04 -11.09
N GLY A 84 11.29 -15.77 -10.70
CA GLY A 84 11.32 -15.35 -9.31
C GLY A 84 9.94 -15.10 -8.73
N GLN A 85 9.81 -15.34 -7.42
CA GLN A 85 8.63 -14.99 -6.64
C GLN A 85 9.03 -14.20 -5.40
N LEU A 86 8.19 -13.23 -5.05
CA LEU A 86 8.28 -12.44 -3.84
C LEU A 86 7.01 -12.63 -3.02
N LEU A 87 7.16 -12.95 -1.75
CA LEU A 87 6.07 -13.01 -0.79
C LEU A 87 6.28 -11.93 0.26
N LEU A 88 5.30 -11.08 0.43
CA LEU A 88 5.21 -10.11 1.53
C LEU A 88 3.95 -10.37 2.34
N SER A 89 4.03 -10.10 3.62
CA SER A 89 2.90 -10.21 4.53
C SER A 89 2.79 -8.94 5.37
N GLY A 90 1.57 -8.54 5.67
CA GLY A 90 1.35 -7.34 6.45
C GLY A 90 -0.11 -7.10 6.79
N THR A 91 -0.37 -5.88 7.21
CA THR A 91 -1.70 -5.39 7.53
C THR A 91 -1.94 -4.10 6.78
N ALA A 92 -3.00 -4.07 5.97
CA ALA A 92 -3.50 -2.85 5.36
C ALA A 92 -4.48 -2.16 6.34
N ARG A 93 -4.28 -0.87 6.56
CA ARG A 93 -5.18 -0.01 7.33
C ARG A 93 -5.77 1.03 6.39
N HIS A 94 -7.08 1.10 6.34
CA HIS A 94 -7.78 2.07 5.51
C HIS A 94 -8.51 3.06 6.40
N HIS A 95 -8.25 4.34 6.18
CA HIS A 95 -9.07 5.43 6.68
C HIS A 95 -10.03 5.84 5.56
N LEU A 96 -11.30 5.62 5.78
CA LEU A 96 -12.37 5.88 4.83
C LEU A 96 -13.19 7.08 5.27
N VAL A 97 -13.69 7.82 4.28
CA VAL A 97 -14.62 8.93 4.50
C VAL A 97 -15.85 8.71 3.64
N ARG A 98 -17.02 8.83 4.26
CA ARG A 98 -18.30 8.75 3.56
C ARG A 98 -18.59 10.08 2.87
N THR A 99 -19.03 9.98 1.63
CA THR A 99 -19.49 11.12 0.83
C THR A 99 -20.90 10.84 0.30
N SER A 100 -21.50 11.80 -0.36
CA SER A 100 -22.79 11.63 -1.03
C SER A 100 -22.80 10.55 -2.12
N THR A 101 -21.64 10.20 -2.67
CA THR A 101 -21.47 9.20 -3.74
C THR A 101 -20.89 7.88 -3.26
N GLY A 102 -20.62 7.72 -1.97
CA GLY A 102 -20.07 6.50 -1.38
C GLY A 102 -18.82 6.75 -0.54
N TRP A 103 -18.06 5.70 -0.29
CA TRP A 103 -16.85 5.75 0.50
C TRP A 103 -15.64 6.13 -0.36
N LEU A 104 -14.80 7.02 0.16
CA LEU A 104 -13.50 7.37 -0.41
C LEU A 104 -12.38 6.97 0.55
N ILE A 105 -11.24 6.57 -0.01
CA ILE A 105 -10.05 6.28 0.78
C ILE A 105 -9.30 7.59 1.01
N ARG A 106 -9.20 8.02 2.27
CA ARG A 106 -8.37 9.15 2.69
C ARG A 106 -6.91 8.71 2.88
N GLU A 107 -6.70 7.52 3.45
CA GLU A 107 -5.37 6.95 3.60
C GLU A 107 -5.44 5.43 3.47
N LYS A 108 -4.49 4.86 2.73
CA LYS A 108 -4.13 3.45 2.81
C LYS A 108 -2.73 3.36 3.39
N ARG A 109 -2.62 2.82 4.61
CA ARG A 109 -1.37 2.50 5.27
C ARG A 109 -1.12 1.00 5.19
N VAL A 110 0.13 0.61 4.87
CA VAL A 110 0.54 -0.80 4.81
C VAL A 110 1.67 -1.04 5.81
N ASP A 111 1.39 -1.81 6.83
CA ASP A 111 2.37 -2.22 7.84
C ASP A 111 2.90 -3.61 7.48
N LEU A 112 4.14 -3.69 7.00
CA LEU A 112 4.79 -4.96 6.67
C LEU A 112 5.30 -5.67 7.92
N LEU A 113 5.19 -7.00 7.97
CA LEU A 113 5.68 -7.81 9.09
C LEU A 113 7.20 -7.73 9.26
N ASN A 114 7.93 -7.69 8.16
CA ASN A 114 9.38 -7.61 8.15
C ASN A 114 9.91 -6.18 7.96
N ALA A 115 9.11 -5.18 8.31
CA ALA A 115 9.54 -3.78 8.32
C ALA A 115 10.77 -3.58 9.22
N GLY A 116 11.63 -2.63 8.83
CA GLY A 116 12.91 -2.38 9.51
C GLY A 116 14.01 -3.38 9.14
N ARG A 117 13.75 -4.35 8.30
CA ARG A 117 14.72 -5.28 7.73
C ARG A 117 15.03 -4.92 6.27
N ALA A 118 16.07 -5.54 5.70
CA ALA A 118 16.32 -5.42 4.27
C ALA A 118 15.14 -6.01 3.49
N LEU A 119 14.52 -5.18 2.66
CA LEU A 119 13.41 -5.56 1.79
C LEU A 119 13.89 -5.59 0.34
N PRO A 120 13.35 -6.49 -0.49
CA PRO A 120 13.57 -6.43 -1.93
C PRO A 120 12.94 -5.16 -2.51
N ALA A 121 13.35 -4.80 -3.72
CA ALA A 121 12.73 -3.68 -4.43
C ALA A 121 11.24 -3.97 -4.68
N ILE A 122 10.38 -3.06 -4.22
CA ILE A 122 8.93 -3.15 -4.38
C ILE A 122 8.53 -2.19 -5.50
N GLN A 123 8.07 -2.73 -6.61
CA GLN A 123 7.71 -1.96 -7.81
C GLN A 123 6.21 -1.65 -7.87
N LEU A 124 5.39 -2.59 -7.43
CA LEU A 124 3.94 -2.51 -7.48
C LEU A 124 3.35 -2.01 -6.15
N PHE A 125 2.04 -1.76 -6.15
CA PHE A 125 1.31 -1.44 -4.92
C PHE A 125 1.09 -2.71 -4.10
N ILE A 126 1.40 -2.63 -2.83
CA ILE A 126 1.17 -3.69 -1.85
C ILE A 126 0.04 -3.35 -0.89
#